data_5e954dcfa8d8c453de7bc1d2fbc16446
#
_entry.id   5e954dcfa8d8c453de7bc1d2fbc16446
#
_cell.length_a   1.000
_cell.length_b   1.000
_cell.length_c   1.000
_cell.angle_alpha   90.00
_cell.angle_beta   90.00
_cell.angle_gamma   90.00
#
_symmetry.space_group_name_H-M   'P 1'
#
loop_
_entity.id
_entity.type
_entity.pdbx_description
1 polymer ?
#
loop_
_entity_poly.entity_id
_entity_poly.type
_entity_poly.pdbx_seq_one_letter_code
_entity_poly.pdbx_strand_id
1 'polypeptide(L)'
;MSNLVSVEKEFSDLTKRRGFLPSLIDKDISDSWKRCISTGLDPLKNPKRTILTSKELDELKEKNEYIRRLVNPELELLYSQIAGTNFMVAYSDSTGSVMDTIYDKTCLKTDVGKIVIPGSIWREEIGGTNGLGQVVTLNKDSIVSGKEHFFESHGKLSCFASPILNHEGKTIGIIDASTDVHSREQHTLALVKLATKSIETKLFINQFKDELILSFHPRQEYLSTNSVGMLAINGDGFVVGSNSNARIMLHGLVTLKNENFNNIFTTTFSSIANELLQNKIIKISDHLGSSVFIIKSQNFKKKISKETEIKTKTYACNNCEGSKFKKDRCILIRSTFLEAGNISAVSRKLGVSRTTIYKHLQ
;
A
#
# COMPACT_ATOMS: atom_id res chain seq x y z
N MET A 1 -39.78 -5.71 -1.83
CA MET A 1 -40.25 -4.31 -1.56
C MET A 1 -40.47 -4.03 -0.07
N SER A 2 -41.02 -4.95 0.74
CA SER A 2 -41.25 -4.72 2.19
C SER A 2 -39.98 -4.44 3.01
N ASN A 3 -38.87 -5.15 2.76
CA ASN A 3 -37.61 -4.96 3.51
C ASN A 3 -36.93 -3.60 3.27
N LEU A 4 -36.97 -3.06 2.05
CA LEU A 4 -36.38 -1.75 1.74
C LEU A 4 -37.09 -0.60 2.44
N VAL A 5 -38.42 -0.66 2.49
CA VAL A 5 -39.26 0.34 3.20
C VAL A 5 -38.97 0.30 4.70
N SER A 6 -38.76 -0.87 5.29
CA SER A 6 -38.37 -1.03 6.70
C SER A 6 -36.99 -0.41 6.98
N VAL A 7 -35.97 -0.69 6.16
CA VAL A 7 -34.61 -0.15 6.33
C VAL A 7 -34.58 1.37 6.25
N GLU A 8 -35.27 1.98 5.28
CA GLU A 8 -35.32 3.45 5.15
C GLU A 8 -36.03 4.10 6.33
N LYS A 9 -37.10 3.49 6.87
CA LYS A 9 -37.77 3.98 8.06
C LYS A 9 -36.86 3.93 9.28
N GLU A 10 -36.24 2.77 9.55
CA GLU A 10 -35.32 2.60 10.68
C GLU A 10 -34.09 3.51 10.57
N PHE A 11 -33.56 3.73 9.36
CA PHE A 11 -32.51 4.69 9.10
C PHE A 11 -32.94 6.12 9.44
N SER A 12 -34.15 6.54 9.00
CA SER A 12 -34.71 7.86 9.31
C SER A 12 -34.91 8.06 10.82
N ASP A 13 -35.37 7.05 11.53
CA ASP A 13 -35.60 7.12 12.97
C ASP A 13 -34.26 7.18 13.72
N LEU A 14 -33.23 6.44 13.28
CA LEU A 14 -31.88 6.46 13.84
C LEU A 14 -31.21 7.84 13.65
N THR A 15 -31.31 8.43 12.45
CA THR A 15 -30.73 9.75 12.15
C THR A 15 -31.39 10.84 13.02
N LYS A 16 -32.69 10.85 13.13
CA LYS A 16 -33.44 11.80 13.97
C LYS A 16 -33.04 11.68 15.45
N ARG A 17 -33.00 10.46 15.98
CA ARG A 17 -32.61 10.20 17.36
C ARG A 17 -31.21 10.68 17.70
N ARG A 18 -30.29 10.59 16.76
CA ARG A 18 -28.92 11.04 16.93
C ARG A 18 -28.68 12.53 16.67
N GLY A 19 -29.70 13.22 16.18
CA GLY A 19 -29.63 14.63 15.86
C GLY A 19 -28.88 14.93 14.56
N PHE A 20 -28.79 13.98 13.65
CA PHE A 20 -28.29 14.20 12.31
C PHE A 20 -29.39 14.66 11.37
N LEU A 21 -29.08 15.62 10.51
CA LEU A 21 -29.88 15.88 9.33
C LEU A 21 -29.49 14.86 8.25
N PRO A 22 -30.40 14.07 7.68
CA PRO A 22 -30.10 13.04 6.71
C PRO A 22 -29.26 13.52 5.52
N SER A 23 -29.43 14.79 5.13
CA SER A 23 -28.67 15.44 4.05
C SER A 23 -27.22 15.82 4.40
N LEU A 24 -26.85 15.81 5.69
CA LEU A 24 -25.53 16.21 6.19
C LEU A 24 -24.69 15.02 6.65
N ILE A 25 -25.27 13.81 6.71
CA ILE A 25 -24.50 12.60 7.01
C ILE A 25 -23.66 12.24 5.78
N ASP A 26 -22.38 11.93 6.03
CA ASP A 26 -21.53 11.39 4.99
C ASP A 26 -22.19 10.16 4.34
N LYS A 27 -22.09 10.06 3.02
CA LYS A 27 -22.73 8.99 2.25
C LYS A 27 -22.24 7.60 2.69
N ASP A 28 -20.94 7.46 2.97
CA ASP A 28 -20.39 6.15 3.37
C ASP A 28 -20.93 5.72 4.73
N ILE A 29 -21.10 6.65 5.67
CA ILE A 29 -21.71 6.41 6.99
C ILE A 29 -23.19 6.04 6.82
N SER A 30 -23.93 6.80 6.02
CA SER A 30 -25.35 6.53 5.72
C SER A 30 -25.54 5.13 5.12
N ASP A 31 -24.74 4.79 4.12
CA ASP A 31 -24.81 3.49 3.45
C ASP A 31 -24.39 2.34 4.39
N SER A 32 -23.41 2.58 5.28
CA SER A 32 -23.02 1.62 6.31
C SER A 32 -24.14 1.37 7.33
N TRP A 33 -24.80 2.43 7.81
CA TRP A 33 -25.92 2.26 8.72
C TRP A 33 -27.05 1.43 8.10
N LYS A 34 -27.36 1.66 6.82
CA LYS A 34 -28.36 0.86 6.09
C LYS A 34 -27.94 -0.59 5.97
N ARG A 35 -26.67 -0.89 5.71
CA ARG A 35 -26.12 -2.25 5.73
C ARG A 35 -26.28 -2.89 7.11
N CYS A 36 -25.89 -2.19 8.17
CA CYS A 36 -26.04 -2.67 9.56
C CYS A 36 -27.50 -2.98 9.92
N ILE A 37 -28.42 -2.10 9.55
CA ILE A 37 -29.87 -2.33 9.75
C ILE A 37 -30.32 -3.56 8.96
N SER A 38 -29.92 -3.69 7.71
CA SER A 38 -30.32 -4.83 6.85
C SER A 38 -29.83 -6.18 7.36
N THR A 39 -28.71 -6.21 8.12
CA THR A 39 -28.20 -7.42 8.79
C THR A 39 -28.90 -7.71 10.13
N GLY A 40 -29.86 -6.87 10.54
CA GLY A 40 -30.63 -7.04 11.77
C GLY A 40 -29.91 -6.58 13.05
N LEU A 41 -28.88 -5.73 12.91
CA LEU A 41 -28.23 -5.11 14.06
C LEU A 41 -29.13 -4.07 14.70
N ASP A 42 -29.16 -4.04 16.04
CA ASP A 42 -29.91 -3.07 16.83
C ASP A 42 -28.92 -2.06 17.46
N PRO A 43 -28.97 -0.74 17.09
CA PRO A 43 -28.02 0.24 17.57
C PRO A 43 -28.09 0.51 19.08
N LEU A 44 -29.16 0.12 19.74
CA LEU A 44 -29.34 0.26 21.20
C LEU A 44 -28.73 -0.88 22.00
N LYS A 45 -28.52 -2.02 21.37
CA LYS A 45 -27.89 -3.17 22.01
C LYS A 45 -26.37 -3.02 21.98
N ASN A 46 -25.71 -3.62 22.96
CA ASN A 46 -24.26 -3.78 22.88
C ASN A 46 -23.90 -4.76 21.75
N PRO A 47 -22.83 -4.47 20.98
CA PRO A 47 -22.38 -5.39 19.94
C PRO A 47 -22.01 -6.76 20.55
N LYS A 48 -22.38 -7.83 19.84
CA LYS A 48 -21.92 -9.16 20.18
C LYS A 48 -20.46 -9.28 19.81
N ARG A 49 -19.57 -9.17 20.81
CA ARG A 49 -18.13 -9.28 20.59
C ARG A 49 -17.78 -10.67 20.07
N THR A 50 -17.17 -10.71 18.91
CA THR A 50 -16.59 -11.93 18.37
C THR A 50 -15.08 -11.83 18.47
N ILE A 51 -14.47 -12.77 19.18
CA ILE A 51 -13.02 -12.80 19.42
C ILE A 51 -12.53 -14.17 18.99
N LEU A 52 -11.49 -14.22 18.19
CA LEU A 52 -10.80 -15.43 17.78
C LEU A 52 -10.25 -16.17 19.01
N THR A 53 -10.26 -17.48 19.01
CA THR A 53 -9.51 -18.28 20.00
C THR A 53 -8.01 -18.02 19.85
N SER A 54 -7.23 -18.32 20.90
CA SER A 54 -5.77 -18.16 20.82
C SER A 54 -5.16 -18.92 19.64
N LYS A 55 -5.66 -20.11 19.36
CA LYS A 55 -5.20 -20.94 18.24
C LYS A 55 -5.50 -20.28 16.88
N GLU A 56 -6.73 -19.81 16.67
CA GLU A 56 -7.13 -19.12 15.43
C GLU A 56 -6.33 -17.81 15.23
N LEU A 57 -6.06 -17.08 16.32
CA LEU A 57 -5.24 -15.87 16.26
C LEU A 57 -3.79 -16.20 15.90
N ASP A 58 -3.20 -17.25 16.47
CA ASP A 58 -1.85 -17.68 16.18
C ASP A 58 -1.71 -18.13 14.71
N GLU A 59 -2.67 -18.93 14.21
CA GLU A 59 -2.75 -19.32 12.80
C GLU A 59 -2.87 -18.10 11.86
N LEU A 60 -3.71 -17.11 12.23
CA LEU A 60 -3.86 -15.86 11.48
C LEU A 60 -2.56 -15.06 11.45
N LYS A 61 -1.87 -14.95 12.59
CA LYS A 61 -0.58 -14.26 12.72
C LYS A 61 0.52 -14.95 11.92
N GLU A 62 0.58 -16.28 11.94
CA GLU A 62 1.55 -17.06 11.16
C GLU A 62 1.33 -16.86 9.66
N LYS A 63 0.10 -16.96 9.18
CA LYS A 63 -0.27 -16.71 7.79
C LYS A 63 0.14 -15.32 7.31
N ASN A 64 0.09 -14.32 8.17
CA ASN A 64 0.39 -12.92 7.87
C ASN A 64 1.80 -12.49 8.32
N GLU A 65 2.66 -13.42 8.78
CA GLU A 65 3.94 -13.11 9.40
C GLU A 65 4.84 -12.22 8.54
N TYR A 66 4.89 -12.45 7.23
CA TYR A 66 5.68 -11.63 6.31
C TYR A 66 5.22 -10.17 6.31
N ILE A 67 3.90 -9.92 6.24
CA ILE A 67 3.34 -8.57 6.24
C ILE A 67 3.53 -7.93 7.62
N ARG A 68 3.29 -8.68 8.70
CA ARG A 68 3.47 -8.22 10.09
C ARG A 68 4.89 -7.72 10.37
N ARG A 69 5.92 -8.37 9.82
CA ARG A 69 7.32 -7.90 9.93
C ARG A 69 7.54 -6.53 9.30
N LEU A 70 6.78 -6.16 8.29
CA LEU A 70 6.85 -4.85 7.66
C LEU A 70 5.96 -3.82 8.38
N VAL A 71 4.85 -4.29 8.94
CA VAL A 71 3.86 -3.47 9.65
C VAL A 71 4.35 -3.04 11.02
N ASN A 72 4.90 -3.96 11.84
CA ASN A 72 5.20 -3.69 13.25
C ASN A 72 6.11 -2.47 13.45
N PRO A 73 7.22 -2.26 12.71
CA PRO A 73 8.03 -1.05 12.84
C PRO A 73 7.27 0.25 12.50
N GLU A 74 6.36 0.19 11.54
CA GLU A 74 5.54 1.34 11.15
C GLU A 74 4.44 1.63 12.18
N LEU A 75 3.89 0.59 12.82
CA LEU A 75 2.97 0.75 13.94
C LEU A 75 3.64 1.43 15.13
N GLU A 76 4.86 1.00 15.48
CA GLU A 76 5.66 1.61 16.56
C GLU A 76 5.97 3.08 16.25
N LEU A 77 6.36 3.37 15.00
CA LEU A 77 6.61 4.74 14.55
C LEU A 77 5.35 5.59 14.62
N LEU A 78 4.22 5.11 14.06
CA LEU A 78 2.93 5.79 14.10
C LEU A 78 2.52 6.08 15.55
N TYR A 79 2.59 5.06 16.42
CA TYR A 79 2.27 5.22 17.83
C TYR A 79 3.15 6.29 18.49
N SER A 80 4.45 6.31 18.23
CA SER A 80 5.36 7.31 18.78
C SER A 80 5.00 8.76 18.38
N GLN A 81 4.42 8.94 17.19
CA GLN A 81 3.99 10.25 16.67
C GLN A 81 2.70 10.75 17.31
N ILE A 82 1.84 9.84 17.79
CA ILE A 82 0.56 10.15 18.44
C ILE A 82 0.57 9.82 19.94
N ALA A 83 1.73 9.43 20.50
CA ALA A 83 1.86 9.08 21.91
C ALA A 83 1.45 10.24 22.85
N GLY A 84 0.87 9.92 24.00
CA GLY A 84 0.38 10.89 24.97
C GLY A 84 -0.98 11.51 24.63
N THR A 85 -1.68 11.03 23.61
CA THR A 85 -2.98 11.53 23.16
C THR A 85 -4.12 10.53 23.38
N ASN A 86 -3.93 9.51 24.21
CA ASN A 86 -4.87 8.42 24.48
C ASN A 86 -5.29 7.61 23.24
N PHE A 87 -4.44 7.58 22.23
CA PHE A 87 -4.66 6.73 21.08
C PHE A 87 -4.10 5.32 21.30
N MET A 88 -4.78 4.37 20.72
CA MET A 88 -4.20 3.08 20.39
C MET A 88 -4.06 2.94 18.87
N VAL A 89 -3.09 2.18 18.42
CA VAL A 89 -2.96 1.77 17.02
C VAL A 89 -3.13 0.27 16.91
N ALA A 90 -3.82 -0.15 15.87
CA ALA A 90 -4.12 -1.55 15.60
C ALA A 90 -3.77 -1.92 14.16
N TYR A 91 -3.36 -3.16 13.98
CA TYR A 91 -3.23 -3.80 12.68
C TYR A 91 -4.20 -4.97 12.58
N SER A 92 -5.00 -4.99 11.53
CA SER A 92 -5.89 -6.09 11.20
C SER A 92 -5.57 -6.69 9.83
N ASP A 93 -6.04 -7.91 9.60
CA ASP A 93 -6.06 -8.48 8.28
C ASP A 93 -7.08 -7.78 7.36
N SER A 94 -7.17 -8.22 6.12
CA SER A 94 -8.12 -7.67 5.13
C SER A 94 -9.59 -7.94 5.47
N THR A 95 -9.89 -8.76 6.47
CA THR A 95 -11.25 -9.09 6.93
C THR A 95 -11.67 -8.33 8.18
N GLY A 96 -10.80 -7.45 8.72
CA GLY A 96 -11.06 -6.68 9.93
C GLY A 96 -10.84 -7.46 11.23
N SER A 97 -10.04 -8.54 11.20
CA SER A 97 -9.61 -9.28 12.39
C SER A 97 -8.31 -8.70 12.93
N VAL A 98 -8.34 -8.14 14.13
CA VAL A 98 -7.17 -7.46 14.74
C VAL A 98 -6.10 -8.47 15.12
N MET A 99 -4.87 -8.25 14.68
CA MET A 99 -3.72 -9.11 14.98
C MET A 99 -2.78 -8.51 16.01
N ASP A 100 -2.47 -7.23 15.87
CA ASP A 100 -1.51 -6.53 16.72
C ASP A 100 -2.06 -5.17 17.15
N THR A 101 -1.74 -4.76 18.38
CA THR A 101 -2.14 -3.46 18.94
C THR A 101 -1.00 -2.86 19.73
N ILE A 102 -0.83 -1.54 19.64
CA ILE A 102 0.11 -0.77 20.48
C ILE A 102 -0.66 0.33 21.19
N TYR A 103 -0.52 0.40 22.50
CA TYR A 103 -1.13 1.39 23.38
C TYR A 103 -0.36 1.51 24.70
N ASP A 104 -0.55 2.61 25.40
CA ASP A 104 -0.01 2.76 26.74
C ASP A 104 -0.92 2.18 27.84
N LYS A 105 -0.41 2.11 29.07
CA LYS A 105 -1.18 1.53 30.20
C LYS A 105 -2.42 2.33 30.55
N THR A 106 -2.50 3.61 30.19
CA THR A 106 -3.67 4.45 30.47
C THR A 106 -4.82 4.08 29.54
N CYS A 107 -4.52 3.73 28.30
CA CYS A 107 -5.48 3.29 27.31
C CYS A 107 -6.22 1.99 27.71
N LEU A 108 -5.59 1.09 28.48
CA LEU A 108 -6.26 -0.12 28.98
C LEU A 108 -7.51 0.16 29.83
N LYS A 109 -7.61 1.35 30.45
CA LYS A 109 -8.76 1.76 31.24
C LYS A 109 -9.87 2.39 30.40
N THR A 110 -9.58 2.76 29.15
CA THR A 110 -10.52 3.38 28.21
C THR A 110 -11.43 2.34 27.57
N ASP A 111 -12.51 2.78 26.95
CA ASP A 111 -13.41 1.90 26.22
C ASP A 111 -12.73 1.29 24.99
N VAL A 112 -11.91 2.08 24.26
CA VAL A 112 -11.11 1.60 23.13
C VAL A 112 -10.19 0.45 23.54
N GLY A 113 -9.38 0.64 24.59
CA GLY A 113 -8.42 -0.38 25.04
C GLY A 113 -9.05 -1.69 25.50
N LYS A 114 -10.33 -1.66 25.90
CA LYS A 114 -11.07 -2.86 26.30
C LYS A 114 -11.67 -3.65 25.15
N ILE A 115 -11.91 -3.01 24.01
CA ILE A 115 -12.67 -3.60 22.90
C ILE A 115 -11.84 -3.88 21.66
N VAL A 116 -10.84 -3.02 21.33
CA VAL A 116 -9.93 -3.24 20.21
C VAL A 116 -8.71 -4.02 20.68
N ILE A 117 -8.87 -5.30 20.81
CA ILE A 117 -7.83 -6.23 21.30
C ILE A 117 -7.45 -7.25 20.21
N PRO A 118 -6.25 -7.85 20.28
CA PRO A 118 -5.89 -8.93 19.38
C PRO A 118 -6.92 -10.07 19.39
N GLY A 119 -7.33 -10.51 18.20
CA GLY A 119 -8.40 -11.49 18.00
C GLY A 119 -9.79 -10.88 17.80
N SER A 120 -10.05 -9.62 18.16
CA SER A 120 -11.36 -9.00 17.95
C SER A 120 -11.65 -8.77 16.45
N ILE A 121 -12.92 -9.00 16.06
CA ILE A 121 -13.40 -8.90 14.68
C ILE A 121 -14.32 -7.70 14.54
N TRP A 122 -14.01 -6.84 13.56
CA TRP A 122 -14.64 -5.52 13.41
C TRP A 122 -15.37 -5.31 12.08
N ARG A 123 -15.73 -6.39 11.38
CA ARG A 123 -16.61 -6.29 10.19
C ARG A 123 -17.94 -5.64 10.57
N GLU A 124 -18.56 -4.92 9.61
CA GLU A 124 -19.81 -4.19 9.84
C GLU A 124 -20.95 -5.08 10.37
N GLU A 125 -21.03 -6.33 9.93
CA GLU A 125 -22.06 -7.29 10.37
C GLU A 125 -21.92 -7.69 11.86
N ILE A 126 -20.76 -7.40 12.47
CA ILE A 126 -20.46 -7.73 13.87
C ILE A 126 -20.27 -6.45 14.69
N GLY A 127 -19.38 -5.58 14.24
CA GLY A 127 -18.96 -4.35 14.94
C GLY A 127 -19.83 -3.13 14.64
N GLY A 128 -20.80 -3.25 13.72
CA GLY A 128 -21.52 -2.09 13.22
C GLY A 128 -20.60 -1.17 12.41
N THR A 129 -21.06 0.04 12.12
CA THR A 129 -20.22 1.06 11.48
C THR A 129 -19.05 1.43 12.38
N ASN A 130 -17.85 1.21 11.89
CA ASN A 130 -16.56 1.49 12.55
C ASN A 130 -15.44 1.66 11.50
N GLY A 131 -14.28 2.19 11.88
CA GLY A 131 -13.18 2.45 10.95
C GLY A 131 -12.70 1.22 10.18
N LEU A 132 -12.42 0.11 10.88
CA LEU A 132 -11.96 -1.14 10.26
C LEU A 132 -13.00 -1.72 9.30
N GLY A 133 -14.26 -1.83 9.75
CA GLY A 133 -15.37 -2.38 8.95
C GLY A 133 -15.65 -1.57 7.68
N GLN A 134 -15.55 -0.24 7.78
CA GLN A 134 -15.66 0.66 6.63
C GLN A 134 -14.56 0.40 5.58
N VAL A 135 -13.31 0.28 6.03
CA VAL A 135 -12.18 -0.02 5.11
C VAL A 135 -12.35 -1.39 4.46
N VAL A 136 -12.77 -2.42 5.21
CA VAL A 136 -13.08 -3.75 4.66
C VAL A 136 -14.09 -3.66 3.53
N THR A 137 -15.15 -2.87 3.73
CA THR A 137 -16.28 -2.77 2.78
C THR A 137 -15.95 -1.88 1.58
N LEU A 138 -15.26 -0.75 1.80
CA LEU A 138 -15.09 0.30 0.79
C LEU A 138 -13.73 0.29 0.08
N ASN A 139 -12.75 -0.46 0.63
CA ASN A 139 -11.36 -0.51 0.13
C ASN A 139 -10.72 0.91 0.03
N LYS A 140 -11.08 1.81 0.93
CA LYS A 140 -10.56 3.19 1.01
C LYS A 140 -10.42 3.64 2.47
N ASP A 141 -9.70 4.74 2.68
CA ASP A 141 -9.55 5.36 4.01
C ASP A 141 -10.91 5.71 4.62
N SER A 142 -11.01 5.61 5.93
CA SER A 142 -12.24 5.91 6.66
C SER A 142 -11.97 6.65 7.97
N ILE A 143 -12.83 7.60 8.27
CA ILE A 143 -13.00 8.20 9.60
C ILE A 143 -14.42 7.84 10.06
N VAL A 144 -14.53 7.33 11.29
CA VAL A 144 -15.82 7.13 11.95
C VAL A 144 -15.71 7.73 13.35
N SER A 145 -16.45 8.81 13.61
CA SER A 145 -16.29 9.59 14.82
C SER A 145 -17.59 9.70 15.61
N GLY A 146 -17.50 9.44 16.91
CA GLY A 146 -18.58 9.64 17.84
C GLY A 146 -19.85 8.91 17.43
N LYS A 147 -20.94 9.67 17.30
CA LYS A 147 -22.28 9.17 16.96
C LYS A 147 -22.41 8.60 15.53
N GLU A 148 -21.37 8.66 14.71
CA GLU A 148 -21.32 7.99 13.40
C GLU A 148 -21.18 6.46 13.55
N HIS A 149 -20.62 5.98 14.67
CA HIS A 149 -20.62 4.56 15.00
C HIS A 149 -22.06 4.03 15.10
N PHE A 150 -22.31 2.85 14.54
CA PHE A 150 -23.67 2.29 14.53
C PHE A 150 -24.21 1.99 15.94
N PHE A 151 -23.39 1.44 16.83
CA PHE A 151 -23.79 1.18 18.21
C PHE A 151 -23.63 2.42 19.08
N GLU A 152 -24.66 2.75 19.90
CA GLU A 152 -24.61 3.89 20.83
C GLU A 152 -23.50 3.75 21.87
N SER A 153 -23.18 2.51 22.29
CA SER A 153 -22.08 2.24 23.19
C SER A 153 -20.70 2.64 22.65
N HIS A 154 -20.56 2.79 21.33
CA HIS A 154 -19.34 3.26 20.65
C HIS A 154 -19.35 4.78 20.38
N GLY A 155 -20.38 5.48 20.78
CA GLY A 155 -20.60 6.90 20.46
C GLY A 155 -19.57 7.89 21.02
N LYS A 156 -18.57 7.43 21.79
CA LYS A 156 -17.43 8.22 22.25
C LYS A 156 -16.16 7.97 21.47
N LEU A 157 -16.14 6.94 20.63
CA LEU A 157 -14.95 6.52 19.89
C LEU A 157 -14.71 7.40 18.67
N SER A 158 -13.46 7.54 18.29
CA SER A 158 -13.04 8.07 16.99
C SER A 158 -12.03 7.11 16.40
N CYS A 159 -12.28 6.62 15.19
CA CYS A 159 -11.49 5.64 14.46
C CYS A 159 -11.00 6.23 13.15
N PHE A 160 -9.71 6.04 12.86
CA PHE A 160 -9.02 6.54 11.67
C PHE A 160 -8.33 5.36 11.01
N ALA A 161 -8.96 4.80 9.99
CA ALA A 161 -8.49 3.59 9.37
C ALA A 161 -8.04 3.81 7.91
N SER A 162 -6.97 3.12 7.51
CA SER A 162 -6.47 3.15 6.14
C SER A 162 -6.05 1.75 5.69
N PRO A 163 -6.39 1.34 4.45
CA PRO A 163 -5.97 0.05 3.91
C PRO A 163 -4.48 0.04 3.58
N ILE A 164 -3.87 -1.12 3.71
CA ILE A 164 -2.60 -1.46 3.08
C ILE A 164 -2.95 -2.16 1.76
N LEU A 165 -2.64 -1.52 0.64
CA LEU A 165 -2.96 -2.04 -0.68
C LEU A 165 -1.77 -2.79 -1.28
N ASN A 166 -2.05 -3.91 -1.94
CA ASN A 166 -1.07 -4.56 -2.80
C ASN A 166 -0.96 -3.83 -4.15
N HIS A 167 -0.05 -4.31 -5.03
CA HIS A 167 0.17 -3.74 -6.36
C HIS A 167 -1.08 -3.83 -7.27
N GLU A 168 -2.04 -4.69 -6.97
CA GLU A 168 -3.32 -4.80 -7.68
C GLU A 168 -4.40 -3.85 -7.12
N GLY A 169 -4.09 -3.11 -6.04
CA GLY A 169 -5.05 -2.23 -5.38
C GLY A 169 -6.02 -2.94 -4.44
N LYS A 170 -5.75 -4.20 -4.06
CA LYS A 170 -6.56 -4.95 -3.10
C LYS A 170 -6.06 -4.72 -1.68
N THR A 171 -6.95 -4.56 -0.73
CA THR A 171 -6.63 -4.51 0.69
C THR A 171 -6.06 -5.85 1.15
N ILE A 172 -4.86 -5.83 1.75
CA ILE A 172 -4.18 -6.99 2.33
C ILE A 172 -4.04 -6.88 3.86
N GLY A 173 -4.36 -5.73 4.41
CA GLY A 173 -4.38 -5.43 5.83
C GLY A 173 -4.86 -4.01 6.05
N ILE A 174 -5.10 -3.63 7.31
CA ILE A 174 -5.63 -2.32 7.66
C ILE A 174 -4.89 -1.81 8.89
N ILE A 175 -4.48 -0.54 8.88
CA ILE A 175 -4.02 0.17 10.08
C ILE A 175 -5.14 1.07 10.54
N ASP A 176 -5.41 1.02 11.85
CA ASP A 176 -6.38 1.86 12.53
C ASP A 176 -5.72 2.58 13.71
N ALA A 177 -6.06 3.84 13.89
CA ALA A 177 -5.75 4.59 15.09
C ALA A 177 -7.08 5.00 15.74
N SER A 178 -7.32 4.55 16.97
CA SER A 178 -8.58 4.76 17.67
C SER A 178 -8.36 5.43 19.03
N THR A 179 -9.30 6.30 19.41
CA THR A 179 -9.32 7.03 20.68
C THR A 179 -10.74 7.20 21.18
N ASP A 180 -10.90 7.47 22.48
CA ASP A 180 -12.16 7.91 23.10
C ASP A 180 -12.21 9.44 23.34
N VAL A 181 -11.27 10.18 22.73
CA VAL A 181 -11.18 11.63 22.81
C VAL A 181 -11.43 12.25 21.42
N HIS A 182 -12.39 13.13 21.33
CA HIS A 182 -12.63 13.89 20.09
C HIS A 182 -11.51 14.91 19.86
N SER A 183 -10.59 14.66 18.92
CA SER A 183 -9.61 15.65 18.49
C SER A 183 -8.90 15.33 17.18
N ARG A 184 -8.55 16.36 16.43
CA ARG A 184 -7.57 16.39 15.31
C ARG A 184 -7.73 15.31 14.24
N GLU A 185 -8.95 15.03 13.84
CA GLU A 185 -9.33 13.91 12.98
C GLU A 185 -8.50 13.80 11.70
N GLN A 186 -8.40 14.87 10.91
CA GLN A 186 -7.69 14.84 9.62
C GLN A 186 -6.17 14.62 9.77
N HIS A 187 -5.55 15.13 10.83
CA HIS A 187 -4.11 14.94 11.06
C HIS A 187 -3.80 13.49 11.43
N THR A 188 -4.64 12.87 12.25
CA THR A 188 -4.49 11.47 12.63
C THR A 188 -4.63 10.56 11.42
N LEU A 189 -5.66 10.75 10.58
CA LEU A 189 -5.80 9.97 9.36
C LEU A 189 -4.59 10.16 8.43
N ALA A 190 -4.05 11.37 8.30
CA ALA A 190 -2.88 11.63 7.49
C ALA A 190 -1.65 10.81 7.96
N LEU A 191 -1.43 10.71 9.28
CA LEU A 191 -0.35 9.87 9.84
C LEU A 191 -0.59 8.38 9.60
N VAL A 192 -1.81 7.89 9.75
CA VAL A 192 -2.18 6.50 9.43
C VAL A 192 -1.92 6.20 7.96
N LYS A 193 -2.29 7.11 7.06
CA LYS A 193 -2.01 6.99 5.61
C LYS A 193 -0.52 6.98 5.30
N LEU A 194 0.29 7.77 5.98
CA LEU A 194 1.75 7.75 5.82
C LEU A 194 2.33 6.39 6.21
N ALA A 195 1.85 5.80 7.30
CA ALA A 195 2.29 4.47 7.74
C ALA A 195 1.90 3.40 6.70
N THR A 196 0.65 3.38 6.22
CA THR A 196 0.22 2.41 5.19
C THR A 196 1.00 2.57 3.89
N LYS A 197 1.28 3.81 3.44
CA LYS A 197 2.09 4.07 2.24
C LYS A 197 3.54 3.62 2.39
N SER A 198 4.13 3.76 3.58
CA SER A 198 5.46 3.22 3.85
C SER A 198 5.50 1.71 3.71
N ILE A 199 4.49 1.01 4.25
CA ILE A 199 4.36 -0.45 4.14
C ILE A 199 4.14 -0.88 2.68
N GLU A 200 3.21 -0.23 1.96
CA GLU A 200 2.96 -0.49 0.53
C GLU A 200 4.24 -0.36 -0.31
N THR A 201 5.05 0.68 -0.04
CA THR A 201 6.34 0.89 -0.71
C THR A 201 7.30 -0.27 -0.46
N LYS A 202 7.44 -0.71 0.80
CA LYS A 202 8.29 -1.85 1.16
C LYS A 202 7.82 -3.16 0.53
N LEU A 203 6.51 -3.39 0.53
CA LEU A 203 5.88 -4.55 -0.11
C LEU A 203 6.15 -4.56 -1.61
N PHE A 204 5.94 -3.42 -2.28
CA PHE A 204 6.18 -3.27 -3.72
C PHE A 204 7.63 -3.58 -4.09
N ILE A 205 8.58 -2.98 -3.37
CA ILE A 205 10.01 -3.21 -3.61
C ILE A 205 10.39 -4.68 -3.41
N ASN A 206 9.88 -5.32 -2.36
CA ASN A 206 10.19 -6.72 -2.08
C ASN A 206 9.57 -7.66 -3.11
N GLN A 207 8.36 -7.36 -3.57
CA GLN A 207 7.65 -8.17 -4.57
C GLN A 207 8.34 -8.13 -5.93
N PHE A 208 8.78 -6.94 -6.35
CA PHE A 208 9.40 -6.71 -7.66
C PHE A 208 10.93 -6.55 -7.59
N LYS A 209 11.57 -7.18 -6.58
CA LYS A 209 13.03 -7.10 -6.34
C LYS A 209 13.89 -7.54 -7.52
N ASP A 210 13.36 -8.39 -8.40
CA ASP A 210 14.06 -8.94 -9.56
C ASP A 210 13.75 -8.14 -10.86
N GLU A 211 12.89 -7.12 -10.77
CA GLU A 211 12.51 -6.22 -11.86
C GLU A 211 13.19 -4.85 -11.72
N LEU A 212 13.18 -4.07 -12.78
CA LEU A 212 13.61 -2.68 -12.71
C LEU A 212 12.49 -1.84 -12.09
N ILE A 213 12.73 -1.32 -10.88
CA ILE A 213 11.77 -0.44 -10.23
C ILE A 213 12.15 1.02 -10.54
N LEU A 214 11.21 1.76 -11.14
CA LEU A 214 11.31 3.19 -11.37
C LEU A 214 10.44 3.94 -10.36
N SER A 215 11.00 4.98 -9.76
CA SER A 215 10.27 5.98 -8.98
C SER A 215 10.09 7.23 -9.82
N PHE A 216 8.91 7.84 -9.80
CA PHE A 216 8.64 9.05 -10.55
C PHE A 216 7.68 10.00 -9.81
N HIS A 217 7.80 11.29 -10.10
CA HIS A 217 6.92 12.33 -9.60
C HIS A 217 6.95 13.56 -10.52
N PRO A 218 5.86 14.36 -10.64
CA PRO A 218 5.86 15.62 -11.39
C PRO A 218 6.85 16.65 -10.86
N ARG A 219 7.21 16.58 -9.58
CA ARG A 219 8.21 17.43 -8.92
C ARG A 219 9.39 16.60 -8.47
N GLN A 220 10.59 17.02 -8.84
CA GLN A 220 11.84 16.29 -8.58
C GLN A 220 12.11 16.09 -7.06
N GLU A 221 11.75 17.06 -6.23
CA GLU A 221 11.98 17.06 -4.79
C GLU A 221 11.26 15.93 -4.06
N TYR A 222 10.18 15.43 -4.65
CA TYR A 222 9.37 14.34 -4.07
C TYR A 222 9.88 12.95 -4.41
N LEU A 223 10.92 12.81 -5.25
CA LEU A 223 11.46 11.50 -5.65
C LEU A 223 12.02 10.66 -4.48
N SER A 224 12.36 11.31 -3.36
CA SER A 224 12.85 10.66 -2.13
C SER A 224 11.76 10.43 -1.07
N THR A 225 10.50 10.69 -1.38
CA THR A 225 9.38 10.57 -0.43
C THR A 225 8.52 9.34 -0.71
N ASN A 226 7.62 9.00 0.22
CA ASN A 226 6.62 7.94 0.01
C ASN A 226 5.47 8.35 -0.93
N SER A 227 5.49 9.58 -1.46
CA SER A 227 4.48 10.08 -2.41
C SER A 227 4.77 9.75 -3.86
N VAL A 228 5.87 9.08 -4.16
CA VAL A 228 6.27 8.72 -5.52
C VAL A 228 5.33 7.70 -6.17
N GLY A 229 5.10 7.84 -7.46
CA GLY A 229 4.63 6.77 -8.31
C GLY A 229 5.76 5.74 -8.52
N MET A 230 5.44 4.46 -8.44
CA MET A 230 6.41 3.39 -8.69
C MET A 230 5.90 2.47 -9.79
N LEU A 231 6.79 2.13 -10.71
CA LEU A 231 6.56 1.15 -11.77
C LEU A 231 7.62 0.06 -11.69
N ALA A 232 7.20 -1.19 -11.74
CA ALA A 232 8.09 -2.33 -11.94
C ALA A 232 8.07 -2.73 -13.41
N ILE A 233 9.24 -2.77 -14.05
CA ILE A 233 9.40 -3.00 -15.48
C ILE A 233 10.24 -4.24 -15.69
N ASN A 234 9.72 -5.19 -16.46
CA ASN A 234 10.43 -6.40 -16.80
C ASN A 234 11.48 -6.16 -17.90
N GLY A 235 12.28 -7.20 -18.21
CA GLY A 235 13.33 -7.12 -19.22
C GLY A 235 12.86 -6.83 -20.65
N ASP A 236 11.57 -6.93 -20.92
CA ASP A 236 10.96 -6.67 -22.23
C ASP A 236 10.37 -5.26 -22.33
N GLY A 237 10.48 -4.44 -21.26
CA GLY A 237 9.95 -3.08 -21.22
C GLY A 237 8.45 -3.00 -20.88
N PHE A 238 7.85 -4.08 -20.38
CA PHE A 238 6.47 -4.08 -19.91
C PHE A 238 6.40 -3.73 -18.43
N VAL A 239 5.43 -2.90 -18.07
CA VAL A 239 5.08 -2.59 -16.69
C VAL A 239 4.34 -3.78 -16.10
N VAL A 240 4.99 -4.50 -15.19
CA VAL A 240 4.45 -5.69 -14.51
C VAL A 240 3.87 -5.37 -13.13
N GLY A 241 4.06 -4.13 -12.66
CA GLY A 241 3.50 -3.65 -11.40
C GLY A 241 3.49 -2.14 -11.32
N SER A 242 2.51 -1.59 -10.60
CA SER A 242 2.39 -0.17 -10.29
C SER A 242 1.83 0.02 -8.89
N ASN A 243 2.32 1.04 -8.15
CA ASN A 243 1.70 1.40 -6.89
C ASN A 243 0.48 2.31 -7.11
N SER A 244 -0.28 2.58 -6.04
CA SER A 244 -1.47 3.42 -6.10
C SER A 244 -1.17 4.85 -6.58
N ASN A 245 -0.03 5.43 -6.17
CA ASN A 245 0.38 6.76 -6.60
C ASN A 245 0.67 6.80 -8.11
N ALA A 246 1.31 5.77 -8.66
CA ALA A 246 1.55 5.67 -10.10
C ALA A 246 0.25 5.67 -10.89
N ARG A 247 -0.75 4.90 -10.47
CA ARG A 247 -2.05 4.85 -11.13
C ARG A 247 -2.78 6.19 -11.11
N ILE A 248 -2.70 6.91 -9.99
CA ILE A 248 -3.29 8.25 -9.86
C ILE A 248 -2.55 9.26 -10.75
N MET A 249 -1.23 9.30 -10.71
CA MET A 249 -0.43 10.28 -11.44
C MET A 249 -0.49 10.09 -12.96
N LEU A 250 -0.63 8.85 -13.42
CA LEU A 250 -0.67 8.51 -14.84
C LEU A 250 -2.09 8.43 -15.40
N HIS A 251 -3.10 8.88 -14.63
CA HIS A 251 -4.48 9.09 -15.10
C HIS A 251 -5.07 7.94 -15.94
N GLY A 252 -4.79 6.69 -15.56
CA GLY A 252 -5.29 5.51 -16.26
C GLY A 252 -4.44 5.03 -17.44
N LEU A 253 -3.33 5.67 -17.79
CA LEU A 253 -2.35 5.14 -18.75
C LEU A 253 -1.73 3.82 -18.27
N VAL A 254 -1.68 3.59 -16.96
CA VAL A 254 -1.27 2.33 -16.35
C VAL A 254 -2.52 1.61 -15.87
N THR A 255 -2.82 0.50 -16.48
CA THR A 255 -3.87 -0.43 -16.05
C THR A 255 -3.26 -1.56 -15.22
N LEU A 256 -4.10 -2.49 -14.75
CA LEU A 256 -3.63 -3.73 -14.11
C LEU A 256 -3.12 -4.78 -15.13
N LYS A 257 -3.17 -4.45 -16.43
CA LYS A 257 -2.62 -5.25 -17.53
C LYS A 257 -1.19 -4.81 -17.81
N ASN A 258 -0.38 -5.71 -18.33
CA ASN A 258 1.01 -5.44 -18.73
C ASN A 258 1.06 -4.44 -19.89
N GLU A 259 1.18 -3.16 -19.55
CA GLU A 259 1.36 -2.09 -20.53
C GLU A 259 2.83 -1.95 -20.90
N ASN A 260 3.14 -1.67 -22.18
CA ASN A 260 4.50 -1.35 -22.57
C ASN A 260 4.85 0.07 -22.11
N PHE A 261 6.07 0.27 -21.59
CA PHE A 261 6.56 1.59 -21.17
C PHE A 261 6.36 2.65 -22.27
N ASN A 262 6.60 2.27 -23.52
CA ASN A 262 6.48 3.18 -24.66
C ASN A 262 5.03 3.58 -24.99
N ASN A 263 4.02 2.86 -24.43
CA ASN A 263 2.61 3.24 -24.55
C ASN A 263 2.19 4.24 -23.44
N ILE A 264 3.00 4.38 -22.41
CA ILE A 264 2.74 5.29 -21.28
C ILE A 264 3.47 6.61 -21.50
N PHE A 265 4.73 6.54 -21.93
CA PHE A 265 5.61 7.68 -22.08
C PHE A 265 6.01 7.91 -23.54
N THR A 266 6.19 9.17 -23.90
CA THR A 266 6.62 9.58 -25.25
C THR A 266 8.07 9.23 -25.55
N THR A 267 8.87 9.01 -24.50
CA THR A 267 10.28 8.60 -24.59
C THR A 267 10.37 7.08 -24.56
N THR A 268 11.15 6.49 -25.45
CA THR A 268 11.32 5.03 -25.50
C THR A 268 12.16 4.54 -24.33
N PHE A 269 11.81 3.37 -23.78
CA PHE A 269 12.56 2.78 -22.67
C PHE A 269 14.04 2.57 -23.00
N SER A 270 14.34 2.11 -24.23
CA SER A 270 15.71 1.88 -24.68
C SER A 270 16.58 3.14 -24.70
N SER A 271 15.99 4.31 -24.98
CA SER A 271 16.75 5.57 -25.05
C SER A 271 17.22 6.06 -23.70
N ILE A 272 16.49 5.73 -22.62
CA ILE A 272 16.78 6.20 -21.25
C ILE A 272 17.41 5.13 -20.35
N ALA A 273 17.44 3.86 -20.80
CA ALA A 273 17.89 2.74 -19.99
C ALA A 273 19.29 2.94 -19.40
N ASN A 274 20.24 3.46 -20.18
CA ASN A 274 21.60 3.72 -19.71
C ASN A 274 21.67 4.78 -18.63
N GLU A 275 20.91 5.86 -18.78
CA GLU A 275 20.86 6.95 -17.80
C GLU A 275 20.22 6.49 -16.49
N LEU A 276 19.15 5.67 -16.57
CA LEU A 276 18.52 5.04 -15.42
C LEU A 276 19.48 4.10 -14.67
N LEU A 277 20.29 3.33 -15.41
CA LEU A 277 21.31 2.46 -14.79
C LEU A 277 22.39 3.25 -14.05
N GLN A 278 22.66 4.49 -14.48
CA GLN A 278 23.56 5.42 -13.82
C GLN A 278 22.91 6.19 -12.67
N ASN A 279 21.67 5.85 -12.28
CA ASN A 279 20.87 6.56 -11.27
C ASN A 279 20.68 8.07 -11.57
N LYS A 280 20.65 8.45 -12.85
CA LYS A 280 20.34 9.82 -13.24
C LYS A 280 18.84 10.07 -13.12
N ILE A 281 18.48 11.30 -12.72
CA ILE A 281 17.11 11.79 -12.79
C ILE A 281 16.87 12.26 -14.22
N ILE A 282 15.80 11.74 -14.84
CA ILE A 282 15.44 12.04 -16.22
C ILE A 282 14.05 12.68 -16.21
N LYS A 283 13.88 13.75 -16.96
CA LYS A 283 12.56 14.36 -17.21
C LYS A 283 11.98 13.76 -18.50
N ILE A 284 10.80 13.17 -18.40
CA ILE A 284 10.07 12.61 -19.54
C ILE A 284 8.61 13.08 -19.52
N SER A 285 7.90 12.91 -20.63
CA SER A 285 6.47 13.21 -20.71
C SER A 285 5.66 11.95 -20.99
N ASP A 286 4.47 11.88 -20.44
CA ASP A 286 3.49 10.86 -20.81
C ASP A 286 2.73 11.24 -22.10
N HIS A 287 1.94 10.32 -22.62
CA HIS A 287 1.14 10.55 -23.84
C HIS A 287 -0.05 11.50 -23.62
N LEU A 288 -0.36 11.89 -22.38
CA LEU A 288 -1.36 12.92 -22.07
C LEU A 288 -0.75 14.33 -21.96
N GLY A 289 0.59 14.45 -22.14
CA GLY A 289 1.31 15.71 -22.11
C GLY A 289 1.81 16.13 -20.72
N SER A 290 1.59 15.30 -19.67
CA SER A 290 2.14 15.58 -18.34
C SER A 290 3.62 15.23 -18.29
N SER A 291 4.43 16.07 -17.62
CA SER A 291 5.86 15.81 -17.44
C SER A 291 6.13 15.26 -16.05
N VAL A 292 6.99 14.26 -15.97
CA VAL A 292 7.45 13.65 -14.72
C VAL A 292 8.98 13.52 -14.70
N PHE A 293 9.54 13.58 -13.52
CA PHE A 293 10.93 13.21 -13.25
C PHE A 293 10.95 11.74 -12.83
N ILE A 294 11.79 10.95 -13.45
CA ILE A 294 11.97 9.54 -13.14
C ILE A 294 13.40 9.26 -12.67
N ILE A 295 13.52 8.27 -11.80
CA ILE A 295 14.80 7.73 -11.33
C ILE A 295 14.65 6.23 -11.06
N LYS A 296 15.72 5.48 -11.20
CA LYS A 296 15.77 4.12 -10.69
C LYS A 296 15.64 4.14 -9.17
N SER A 297 14.75 3.33 -8.60
CA SER A 297 14.59 3.23 -7.14
C SER A 297 15.88 2.73 -6.49
N GLN A 298 16.38 3.48 -5.49
CA GLN A 298 17.67 3.19 -4.81
C GLN A 298 17.64 1.92 -3.94
N ASN A 299 16.46 1.38 -3.64
CA ASN A 299 16.33 0.19 -2.80
C ASN A 299 16.72 -1.11 -3.51
N PHE A 300 17.23 -1.04 -4.72
CA PHE A 300 17.98 -2.12 -5.35
C PHE A 300 19.43 -2.25 -4.79
N LYS A 301 19.61 -1.95 -3.48
CA LYS A 301 20.81 -2.39 -2.76
C LYS A 301 20.65 -3.88 -2.42
N LYS A 302 20.75 -4.72 -3.43
CA LYS A 302 21.39 -6.01 -3.20
C LYS A 302 22.69 -5.73 -2.46
N LYS A 303 23.03 -6.51 -1.43
CA LYS A 303 24.38 -6.68 -0.93
C LYS A 303 25.32 -6.94 -2.10
N ILE A 304 25.73 -5.91 -2.77
CA ILE A 304 27.03 -5.90 -3.42
C ILE A 304 27.94 -5.51 -2.28
N SER A 305 28.69 -6.51 -1.80
CA SER A 305 29.88 -6.32 -0.97
C SER A 305 30.59 -5.04 -1.42
N LYS A 306 31.01 -4.25 -0.44
CA LYS A 306 31.96 -3.15 -0.65
C LYS A 306 33.04 -3.65 -1.60
N GLU A 307 33.07 -3.08 -2.79
CA GLU A 307 34.16 -2.98 -3.72
C GLU A 307 33.57 -2.83 -5.13
N THR A 308 33.48 -1.63 -5.62
CA THR A 308 34.07 -1.24 -6.90
C THR A 308 33.65 0.18 -7.27
N GLU A 309 34.57 1.11 -7.06
CA GLU A 309 34.62 2.33 -7.87
C GLU A 309 34.72 1.90 -9.35
N ILE A 310 33.70 2.20 -10.13
CA ILE A 310 33.75 1.97 -11.58
C ILE A 310 34.66 3.02 -12.19
N LYS A 311 35.94 2.68 -12.33
CA LYS A 311 36.81 3.37 -13.30
C LYS A 311 36.26 3.05 -14.71
N THR A 312 35.68 4.05 -15.33
CA THR A 312 35.30 4.08 -16.74
C THR A 312 36.54 3.81 -17.60
N LYS A 313 36.83 2.55 -17.91
CA LYS A 313 37.72 2.14 -19.00
C LYS A 313 37.85 0.61 -19.20
N THR A 314 36.80 -0.18 -19.05
CA THR A 314 36.84 -1.55 -19.62
C THR A 314 35.43 -2.10 -19.82
N TYR A 315 35.16 -2.59 -21.01
CA TYR A 315 33.88 -3.14 -21.45
C TYR A 315 33.54 -4.51 -20.86
N ALA A 316 34.18 -4.95 -19.81
CA ALA A 316 33.90 -6.25 -19.17
C ALA A 316 33.34 -6.04 -17.75
N CYS A 317 32.34 -6.85 -17.36
CA CYS A 317 31.86 -6.90 -15.97
C CYS A 317 32.84 -7.68 -15.08
N ASN A 318 32.82 -7.44 -13.76
CA ASN A 318 33.73 -8.07 -12.78
C ASN A 318 33.66 -9.60 -12.78
N ASN A 319 32.56 -10.20 -13.21
CA ASN A 319 32.42 -11.66 -13.34
C ASN A 319 33.15 -12.27 -14.54
N CYS A 320 33.75 -11.44 -15.40
CA CYS A 320 34.43 -11.84 -16.61
C CYS A 320 35.95 -11.63 -16.55
N GLU A 321 36.48 -11.21 -15.41
CA GLU A 321 37.92 -11.11 -15.17
C GLU A 321 38.54 -12.53 -15.11
N GLY A 322 39.50 -12.79 -15.95
CA GLY A 322 40.32 -14.05 -15.93
C GLY A 322 40.33 -14.87 -17.20
N SER A 323 39.44 -14.65 -18.17
CA SER A 323 39.49 -15.36 -19.45
C SER A 323 39.04 -14.45 -20.61
N LYS A 324 39.83 -14.43 -21.67
CA LYS A 324 39.50 -13.65 -22.89
C LYS A 324 38.14 -14.00 -23.46
N PHE A 325 37.76 -15.26 -23.44
CA PHE A 325 36.46 -15.75 -23.91
C PHE A 325 35.28 -15.21 -23.10
N LYS A 326 35.44 -15.14 -21.77
CA LYS A 326 34.37 -14.54 -20.90
C LYS A 326 34.25 -13.04 -21.15
N LYS A 327 35.33 -12.32 -21.39
CA LYS A 327 35.35 -10.89 -21.70
C LYS A 327 34.63 -10.62 -23.04
N ASP A 328 34.97 -11.37 -24.08
CA ASP A 328 34.36 -11.22 -25.40
C ASP A 328 32.88 -11.51 -25.39
N ARG A 329 32.45 -12.53 -24.65
CA ARG A 329 31.03 -12.85 -24.45
C ARG A 329 30.29 -11.73 -23.68
N CYS A 330 30.91 -11.15 -22.68
CA CYS A 330 30.36 -10.04 -21.90
C CYS A 330 30.16 -8.79 -22.78
N ILE A 331 31.16 -8.45 -23.56
CA ILE A 331 31.11 -7.33 -24.52
C ILE A 331 29.98 -7.54 -25.53
N LEU A 332 29.86 -8.75 -26.07
CA LEU A 332 28.81 -9.11 -27.03
C LEU A 332 27.39 -8.98 -26.43
N ILE A 333 27.20 -9.45 -25.20
CA ILE A 333 25.90 -9.32 -24.52
C ILE A 333 25.56 -7.84 -24.29
N ARG A 334 26.51 -7.04 -23.83
CA ARG A 334 26.31 -5.60 -23.57
C ARG A 334 26.05 -4.81 -24.84
N SER A 335 26.84 -5.04 -25.89
CA SER A 335 26.62 -4.37 -27.19
C SER A 335 25.28 -4.75 -27.81
N THR A 336 24.92 -6.04 -27.79
CA THR A 336 23.62 -6.50 -28.29
C THR A 336 22.45 -5.93 -27.48
N PHE A 337 22.62 -5.73 -26.18
CA PHE A 337 21.61 -5.09 -25.34
C PHE A 337 21.43 -3.60 -25.69
N LEU A 338 22.54 -2.89 -25.93
CA LEU A 338 22.50 -1.50 -26.37
C LEU A 338 21.77 -1.33 -27.73
N GLU A 339 21.89 -2.32 -28.63
CA GLU A 339 21.21 -2.32 -29.93
C GLU A 339 19.74 -2.72 -29.82
N ALA A 340 19.44 -3.75 -29.03
CA ALA A 340 18.11 -4.39 -28.99
C ALA A 340 17.16 -3.76 -27.96
N GLY A 341 17.69 -3.06 -26.94
CA GLY A 341 16.91 -2.36 -25.93
C GLY A 341 16.14 -3.24 -24.95
N ASN A 342 16.12 -4.57 -25.14
CA ASN A 342 15.44 -5.48 -24.23
C ASN A 342 16.14 -6.84 -24.11
N ILE A 343 16.02 -7.44 -22.92
CA ILE A 343 16.70 -8.69 -22.54
C ILE A 343 16.17 -9.90 -23.32
N SER A 344 14.89 -9.93 -23.61
CA SER A 344 14.29 -11.05 -24.38
C SER A 344 14.77 -11.09 -25.81
N ALA A 345 14.98 -9.93 -26.45
CA ALA A 345 15.58 -9.85 -27.78
C ALA A 345 17.04 -10.31 -27.75
N VAL A 346 17.82 -9.89 -26.74
CA VAL A 346 19.19 -10.34 -26.54
C VAL A 346 19.25 -11.85 -26.30
N SER A 347 18.37 -12.38 -25.43
CA SER A 347 18.25 -13.81 -25.14
C SER A 347 18.00 -14.62 -26.41
N ARG A 348 17.05 -14.19 -27.24
CA ARG A 348 16.75 -14.83 -28.52
C ARG A 348 17.91 -14.72 -29.53
N LYS A 349 18.50 -13.50 -29.64
CA LYS A 349 19.58 -13.24 -30.62
C LYS A 349 20.87 -14.00 -30.30
N LEU A 350 21.20 -14.15 -29.01
CA LEU A 350 22.44 -14.74 -28.55
C LEU A 350 22.31 -16.17 -27.99
N GLY A 351 21.10 -16.70 -27.85
CA GLY A 351 20.85 -18.04 -27.31
C GLY A 351 21.28 -18.21 -25.85
N VAL A 352 21.29 -17.11 -25.05
CA VAL A 352 21.69 -17.13 -23.64
C VAL A 352 20.49 -16.88 -22.73
N SER A 353 20.52 -17.47 -21.52
CA SER A 353 19.43 -17.28 -20.55
C SER A 353 19.34 -15.82 -20.11
N ARG A 354 18.12 -15.36 -19.80
CA ARG A 354 17.88 -14.01 -19.25
C ARG A 354 18.70 -13.76 -17.98
N THR A 355 18.80 -14.76 -17.11
CA THR A 355 19.63 -14.72 -15.89
C THR A 355 21.10 -14.48 -16.20
N THR A 356 21.60 -15.09 -17.28
CA THR A 356 22.99 -14.87 -17.75
C THR A 356 23.17 -13.44 -18.23
N ILE A 357 22.21 -12.89 -18.99
CA ILE A 357 22.27 -11.51 -19.48
C ILE A 357 22.27 -10.52 -18.31
N TYR A 358 21.40 -10.69 -17.33
CA TYR A 358 21.39 -9.86 -16.13
C TYR A 358 22.74 -9.84 -15.41
N LYS A 359 23.42 -10.99 -15.29
CA LYS A 359 24.75 -11.08 -14.66
C LYS A 359 25.83 -10.28 -15.40
N HIS A 360 25.68 -10.06 -16.72
CA HIS A 360 26.63 -9.32 -17.52
C HIS A 360 26.26 -7.84 -17.70
N LEU A 361 25.00 -7.46 -17.42
CA LEU A 361 24.56 -6.07 -17.44
C LEU A 361 24.78 -5.36 -16.09
N GLN A 362 25.01 -6.13 -15.04
CA GLN A 362 25.48 -5.64 -13.75
C GLN A 362 26.98 -5.31 -13.83
#